data_0e142e1b07fb1726b64d8ce743441501
#
_entry.id   0e142e1b07fb1726b64d8ce743441501
#
_cell.length_a   1.000
_cell.length_b   1.000
_cell.length_c   1.000
_cell.angle_alpha   90.00
_cell.angle_beta   90.00
_cell.angle_gamma   90.00
#
_symmetry.space_group_name_H-M   'P 1'
#
loop_
_entity.id
_entity.type
_entity.pdbx_description
1 polymer ?
#
loop_
_entity_poly.entity_id
_entity_poly.type
_entity_poly.pdbx_seq_one_letter_code
_entity_poly.pdbx_strand_id
1 'polypeptide(L)'
;MILYIDSVSRALALRQLKKTMKFFEKFMPYHGGHHMKYPEENYHSFQFFKYHSFRMFTPGNFPILFYGNTKEVKDLVLMTRYLKENGYVTNYCSDECKKDNTRTHHNMTQSEIYDHQMLLCDPNVVLMNKPIKKCLYGNINSYHLYNYGKQFWTKYKDNRKFSALVTNDGHESTLEALKYTDDIIYNYLTSLYDQNLLKDTTVLMVSDHGTVLPSIYFLSDFFQKEGRLPMLFILVNDRKNMSYYDQYYHIQKNQQTFITGYDFYNTIGHLLYGDKYKDIENKTNEHDTPKSPFGESLFNYINPMKRNPKNYQNMDTHICK
;
A
#
# COMPACT_ATOMS: atom_id res chain seq x y z
N MET A 1 -8.34 1.36 -3.69
CA MET A 1 -8.07 -0.03 -3.23
C MET A 1 -6.65 -0.09 -2.75
N ILE A 2 -6.41 -0.67 -1.58
CA ILE A 2 -5.07 -0.93 -1.04
C ILE A 2 -4.85 -2.44 -0.98
N LEU A 3 -3.74 -2.90 -1.56
CA LEU A 3 -3.22 -4.25 -1.42
C LEU A 3 -1.93 -4.13 -0.61
N TYR A 4 -2.03 -4.39 0.69
CA TYR A 4 -0.90 -4.32 1.60
C TYR A 4 -0.36 -5.73 1.84
N ILE A 5 0.96 -5.89 1.68
CA ILE A 5 1.65 -7.13 1.99
C ILE A 5 2.83 -6.80 2.90
N ASP A 6 2.79 -7.29 4.12
CA ASP A 6 3.82 -7.04 5.13
C ASP A 6 5.19 -7.59 4.70
N SER A 7 6.25 -6.84 5.02
CA SER A 7 7.65 -7.27 4.87
C SER A 7 8.13 -7.58 3.45
N VAL A 8 7.62 -6.88 2.43
CA VAL A 8 7.98 -7.12 1.03
C VAL A 8 8.76 -5.97 0.43
N SER A 9 10.05 -6.21 0.13
CA SER A 9 10.84 -5.27 -0.66
C SER A 9 10.37 -5.21 -2.12
N ARG A 10 10.63 -4.10 -2.81
CA ARG A 10 10.38 -4.02 -4.26
C ARG A 10 11.12 -5.12 -5.03
N ALA A 11 12.35 -5.42 -4.66
CA ALA A 11 13.14 -6.45 -5.30
C ALA A 11 12.57 -7.86 -5.06
N LEU A 12 12.06 -8.14 -3.85
CA LEU A 12 11.40 -9.40 -3.54
C LEU A 12 10.09 -9.56 -4.34
N ALA A 13 9.27 -8.50 -4.43
CA ALA A 13 8.07 -8.51 -5.25
C ALA A 13 8.36 -8.88 -6.72
N LEU A 14 9.39 -8.28 -7.32
CA LEU A 14 9.81 -8.59 -8.69
C LEU A 14 10.30 -10.03 -8.87
N ARG A 15 10.89 -10.64 -7.84
CA ARG A 15 11.35 -12.04 -7.87
C ARG A 15 10.23 -13.05 -7.67
N GLN A 16 9.30 -12.77 -6.76
CA GLN A 16 8.32 -13.76 -6.28
C GLN A 16 6.91 -13.57 -6.84
N LEU A 17 6.49 -12.34 -7.15
CA LEU A 17 5.16 -12.02 -7.68
C LEU A 17 5.18 -11.80 -9.20
N LYS A 18 5.73 -12.77 -9.93
CA LYS A 18 6.02 -12.62 -11.37
C LYS A 18 4.79 -12.34 -12.24
N LYS A 19 3.66 -13.00 -11.98
CA LYS A 19 2.41 -12.80 -12.73
C LYS A 19 1.77 -11.47 -12.39
N THR A 20 1.74 -11.14 -11.10
CA THR A 20 1.25 -9.85 -10.61
C THR A 20 2.07 -8.70 -11.18
N MET A 21 3.41 -8.82 -11.21
CA MET A 21 4.26 -7.78 -11.78
C MET A 21 4.04 -7.61 -13.28
N LYS A 22 3.86 -8.71 -14.05
CA LYS A 22 3.47 -8.64 -15.47
C LYS A 22 2.14 -7.93 -15.69
N PHE A 23 1.18 -8.07 -14.77
CA PHE A 23 -0.08 -7.31 -14.83
C PHE A 23 0.18 -5.80 -14.72
N PHE A 24 1.02 -5.35 -13.77
CA PHE A 24 1.39 -3.95 -13.67
C PHE A 24 2.23 -3.47 -14.87
N GLU A 25 3.18 -4.28 -15.33
CA GLU A 25 4.05 -3.97 -16.49
C GLU A 25 3.26 -3.70 -17.77
N LYS A 26 2.12 -4.36 -17.98
CA LYS A 26 1.23 -4.13 -19.12
C LYS A 26 0.84 -2.65 -19.26
N PHE A 27 0.75 -1.92 -18.16
CA PHE A 27 0.30 -0.52 -18.10
C PHE A 27 1.44 0.47 -17.81
N MET A 28 2.67 0.01 -17.74
CA MET A 28 3.83 0.90 -17.61
C MET A 28 4.16 1.54 -18.96
N PRO A 29 4.52 2.84 -18.98
CA PRO A 29 5.01 3.45 -20.19
C PRO A 29 6.30 2.75 -20.64
N TYR A 30 6.32 2.25 -21.85
CA TYR A 30 7.48 1.56 -22.43
C TYR A 30 8.41 2.57 -23.08
N HIS A 31 9.65 2.62 -22.65
CA HIS A 31 10.73 3.37 -23.26
C HIS A 31 11.44 2.50 -24.32
N GLY A 32 10.82 2.30 -25.46
CA GLY A 32 11.41 1.60 -26.59
C GLY A 32 11.95 2.59 -27.62
N GLY A 33 13.25 2.88 -27.59
CA GLY A 33 13.88 3.79 -28.56
C GLY A 33 13.49 5.26 -28.40
N HIS A 34 13.36 6.00 -29.50
CA HIS A 34 13.11 7.44 -29.51
C HIS A 34 11.64 7.84 -29.28
N HIS A 35 10.73 6.88 -29.15
CA HIS A 35 9.28 7.16 -28.95
C HIS A 35 8.77 6.49 -27.69
N MET A 36 8.16 7.30 -26.80
CA MET A 36 7.33 6.79 -25.72
C MET A 36 6.11 6.12 -26.34
N LYS A 37 5.98 4.81 -26.21
CA LYS A 37 4.74 4.12 -26.50
C LYS A 37 3.89 4.15 -25.24
N TYR A 38 2.82 4.96 -25.26
CA TYR A 38 1.81 4.92 -24.20
C TYR A 38 1.02 3.61 -24.30
N PRO A 39 0.61 3.00 -23.17
CA PRO A 39 -0.33 1.90 -23.21
C PRO A 39 -1.57 2.31 -24.02
N GLU A 40 -2.09 1.41 -24.86
CA GLU A 40 -3.29 1.66 -25.68
C GLU A 40 -4.55 1.83 -24.83
N GLU A 41 -4.47 1.52 -23.55
CA GLU A 41 -5.55 1.57 -22.58
C GLU A 41 -5.37 2.76 -21.64
N ASN A 42 -6.49 3.27 -21.12
CA ASN A 42 -6.52 4.42 -20.21
C ASN A 42 -5.98 4.11 -18.80
N TYR A 43 -5.21 3.04 -18.65
CA TYR A 43 -4.57 2.64 -17.39
C TYR A 43 -3.08 2.93 -17.43
N HIS A 44 -2.58 3.43 -16.32
CA HIS A 44 -1.16 3.71 -16.15
C HIS A 44 -0.67 3.15 -14.83
N SER A 45 0.45 2.43 -14.89
CA SER A 45 1.10 1.85 -13.73
C SER A 45 2.44 2.53 -13.45
N PHE A 46 2.72 2.74 -12.18
CA PHE A 46 3.93 3.38 -11.70
C PHE A 46 4.58 2.52 -10.61
N GLN A 47 5.92 2.44 -10.62
CA GLN A 47 6.69 1.79 -9.56
C GLN A 47 7.66 2.78 -8.91
N PHE A 48 7.75 2.77 -7.59
CA PHE A 48 8.55 3.75 -6.86
C PHE A 48 9.87 3.13 -6.40
N PHE A 49 10.97 3.56 -7.04
CA PHE A 49 12.30 2.98 -6.85
C PHE A 49 12.95 3.42 -5.54
N LYS A 50 12.55 4.57 -5.00
CA LYS A 50 13.10 5.19 -3.80
C LYS A 50 12.04 5.38 -2.71
N TYR A 51 11.06 4.48 -2.67
CA TYR A 51 10.14 4.39 -1.55
C TYR A 51 10.87 3.73 -0.37
N HIS A 52 10.92 4.44 0.75
CA HIS A 52 11.66 4.03 1.94
C HIS A 52 10.72 3.79 3.11
N SER A 53 10.99 2.71 3.86
CA SER A 53 10.42 2.52 5.19
C SER A 53 10.94 3.59 6.15
N PHE A 54 10.09 4.05 7.04
CA PHE A 54 10.46 5.02 8.07
C PHE A 54 11.17 4.34 9.26
N ARG A 55 10.72 3.13 9.61
CA ARG A 55 11.26 2.26 10.65
C ARG A 55 11.60 0.88 10.08
N MET A 56 12.31 0.08 10.87
CA MET A 56 12.66 -1.29 10.49
C MET A 56 11.50 -2.27 10.56
N PHE A 57 10.50 -1.98 11.40
CA PHE A 57 9.41 -2.91 11.73
C PHE A 57 8.04 -2.27 11.56
N THR A 58 7.03 -3.10 11.36
CA THR A 58 5.63 -2.73 11.13
C THR A 58 5.06 -1.75 12.16
N PRO A 59 5.31 -1.85 13.51
CA PRO A 59 4.75 -0.91 14.46
C PRO A 59 5.11 0.56 14.21
N GLY A 60 6.23 0.79 13.55
CA GLY A 60 6.67 2.16 13.23
C GLY A 60 6.28 2.66 11.84
N ASN A 61 5.83 1.77 10.95
CA ASN A 61 5.48 2.11 9.56
C ASN A 61 3.97 2.07 9.29
N PHE A 62 3.28 1.06 9.82
CA PHE A 62 1.84 0.89 9.61
C PHE A 62 1.03 2.13 10.05
N PRO A 63 1.30 2.75 11.22
CA PRO A 63 0.61 3.98 11.61
C PRO A 63 0.82 5.13 10.60
N ILE A 64 1.98 5.24 10.00
CA ILE A 64 2.24 6.28 8.99
C ILE A 64 1.37 6.06 7.75
N LEU A 65 1.24 4.81 7.30
CA LEU A 65 0.47 4.47 6.09
C LEU A 65 -1.03 4.71 6.25
N PHE A 66 -1.58 4.44 7.43
CA PHE A 66 -3.03 4.44 7.66
C PHE A 66 -3.55 5.63 8.46
N TYR A 67 -2.68 6.31 9.22
CA TYR A 67 -3.01 7.44 10.06
C TYR A 67 -2.21 8.72 9.76
N GLY A 68 -1.16 8.62 8.94
CA GLY A 68 -0.30 9.75 8.59
C GLY A 68 0.58 10.26 9.74
N ASN A 69 0.75 9.48 10.81
CA ASN A 69 1.50 9.86 11.99
C ASN A 69 2.22 8.65 12.64
N THR A 70 3.23 8.93 13.48
CA THR A 70 3.95 7.92 14.28
C THR A 70 3.50 7.85 15.74
N LYS A 71 2.59 8.74 16.18
CA LYS A 71 2.10 8.76 17.56
C LYS A 71 1.27 7.52 17.89
N GLU A 72 1.11 7.22 19.17
CA GLU A 72 0.29 6.10 19.62
C GLU A 72 -1.15 6.20 19.08
N VAL A 73 -1.68 5.05 18.70
CA VAL A 73 -2.95 4.90 17.95
C VAL A 73 -4.20 5.47 18.66
N LYS A 74 -4.11 5.73 19.97
CA LYS A 74 -5.25 6.14 20.80
C LYS A 74 -5.90 7.46 20.37
N ASP A 75 -5.10 8.35 19.76
CA ASP A 75 -5.52 9.71 19.43
C ASP A 75 -5.56 9.95 17.91
N LEU A 76 -5.45 8.89 17.10
CA LEU A 76 -5.37 9.01 15.65
C LEU A 76 -6.70 8.71 14.98
N VAL A 77 -7.15 9.64 14.15
CA VAL A 77 -8.30 9.43 13.28
C VAL A 77 -7.88 8.67 12.05
N LEU A 78 -8.51 7.52 11.85
CA LEU A 78 -8.32 6.71 10.66
C LEU A 78 -8.76 7.44 9.39
N MET A 79 -8.03 7.25 8.33
CA MET A 79 -8.46 7.65 6.98
C MET A 79 -9.89 7.17 6.64
N THR A 80 -10.31 6.05 7.21
CA THR A 80 -11.68 5.49 7.08
C THR A 80 -12.78 6.43 7.50
N ARG A 81 -12.58 7.24 8.55
CA ARG A 81 -13.57 8.24 8.95
C ARG A 81 -13.83 9.23 7.83
N TYR A 82 -12.77 9.79 7.25
CA TYR A 82 -12.90 10.72 6.13
C TYR A 82 -13.53 10.08 4.90
N LEU A 83 -13.23 8.80 4.64
CA LEU A 83 -13.85 8.05 3.55
C LEU A 83 -15.36 7.92 3.75
N LYS A 84 -15.80 7.53 4.95
CA LYS A 84 -17.23 7.41 5.28
C LYS A 84 -17.96 8.75 5.21
N GLU A 85 -17.39 9.82 5.74
CA GLU A 85 -17.93 11.18 5.67
C GLU A 85 -18.09 11.66 4.22
N ASN A 86 -17.29 11.13 3.30
CA ASN A 86 -17.39 11.38 1.86
C ASN A 86 -18.20 10.33 1.07
N GLY A 87 -18.98 9.49 1.76
CA GLY A 87 -19.93 8.55 1.17
C GLY A 87 -19.29 7.29 0.56
N TYR A 88 -18.10 6.89 1.02
CA TYR A 88 -17.49 5.64 0.61
C TYR A 88 -18.01 4.47 1.45
N VAL A 89 -18.34 3.36 0.81
CA VAL A 89 -18.50 2.08 1.48
C VAL A 89 -17.12 1.49 1.72
N THR A 90 -16.83 1.09 2.95
CA THR A 90 -15.49 0.73 3.39
C THR A 90 -15.36 -0.74 3.74
N ASN A 91 -14.24 -1.37 3.37
CA ASN A 91 -13.90 -2.75 3.65
C ASN A 91 -12.46 -2.88 4.16
N TYR A 92 -12.27 -3.73 5.16
CA TYR A 92 -10.96 -4.10 5.67
C TYR A 92 -10.86 -5.61 5.85
N CYS A 93 -9.88 -6.23 5.22
CA CYS A 93 -9.59 -7.65 5.36
C CYS A 93 -8.16 -7.83 5.85
N SER A 94 -7.96 -8.68 6.86
CA SER A 94 -6.62 -8.94 7.38
C SER A 94 -6.45 -10.39 7.84
N ASP A 95 -5.30 -10.97 7.57
CA ASP A 95 -4.81 -12.19 8.19
C ASP A 95 -3.82 -11.90 9.34
N GLU A 96 -3.63 -10.63 9.66
CA GLU A 96 -2.86 -10.21 10.81
C GLU A 96 -3.77 -10.08 12.03
N CYS A 97 -3.74 -11.11 12.88
CA CYS A 97 -4.43 -11.09 14.16
C CYS A 97 -3.43 -11.31 15.29
N LYS A 98 -3.18 -10.28 16.06
CA LYS A 98 -2.56 -10.42 17.38
C LYS A 98 -3.63 -10.30 18.45
N LYS A 99 -3.55 -11.16 19.50
CA LYS A 99 -4.41 -11.09 20.69
C LYS A 99 -4.36 -9.72 21.37
N ASP A 100 -3.23 -9.05 21.24
CA ASP A 100 -3.07 -7.66 21.66
C ASP A 100 -3.36 -6.78 20.44
N ASN A 101 -4.58 -6.37 20.28
CA ASN A 101 -5.08 -5.48 19.21
C ASN A 101 -4.36 -4.11 19.14
N THR A 102 -3.11 -4.05 19.56
CA THR A 102 -2.29 -2.85 19.65
C THR A 102 -1.91 -2.24 18.31
N ARG A 103 -2.15 -2.95 17.21
CA ARG A 103 -1.77 -2.47 15.86
C ARG A 103 -2.94 -2.07 14.98
N THR A 104 -4.14 -2.55 15.29
CA THR A 104 -5.32 -2.28 14.50
C THR A 104 -6.46 -1.89 15.43
N HIS A 105 -6.71 -0.59 15.63
CA HIS A 105 -8.00 -0.09 16.12
C HIS A 105 -8.32 -0.32 17.60
N HIS A 106 -7.45 0.16 18.51
CA HIS A 106 -7.80 0.24 19.92
C HIS A 106 -9.06 1.11 20.14
N ASN A 107 -10.00 0.56 20.89
CA ASN A 107 -11.18 1.22 21.49
C ASN A 107 -12.32 1.66 20.56
N MET A 108 -12.30 1.35 19.25
CA MET A 108 -13.48 1.58 18.41
C MET A 108 -14.20 0.25 18.14
N THR A 109 -15.52 0.26 18.13
CA THR A 109 -16.29 -0.89 17.68
C THR A 109 -16.02 -1.13 16.20
N GLN A 110 -16.00 -2.36 15.76
CA GLN A 110 -15.67 -2.72 14.37
C GLN A 110 -16.56 -1.99 13.35
N SER A 111 -17.84 -1.80 13.67
CA SER A 111 -18.82 -1.11 12.83
C SER A 111 -18.57 0.40 12.69
N GLU A 112 -17.88 1.02 13.65
CA GLU A 112 -17.53 2.46 13.58
C GLU A 112 -16.38 2.72 12.63
N ILE A 113 -15.50 1.71 12.43
CA ILE A 113 -14.30 1.85 11.62
C ILE A 113 -14.57 1.51 10.14
N TYR A 114 -15.12 0.31 9.88
CA TYR A 114 -15.40 -0.18 8.53
C TYR A 114 -16.83 -0.70 8.42
N ASP A 115 -17.44 -0.55 7.22
CA ASP A 115 -18.77 -1.11 6.95
C ASP A 115 -18.72 -2.63 6.79
N HIS A 116 -17.60 -3.12 6.25
CA HIS A 116 -17.33 -4.55 6.06
C HIS A 116 -15.94 -4.90 6.60
N GLN A 117 -15.86 -6.06 7.22
CA GLN A 117 -14.61 -6.53 7.79
C GLN A 117 -14.49 -8.05 7.70
N MET A 118 -13.31 -8.55 7.31
CA MET A 118 -12.96 -9.96 7.39
C MET A 118 -11.61 -10.11 8.07
N LEU A 119 -11.60 -10.67 9.27
CA LEU A 119 -10.39 -10.92 10.04
C LEU A 119 -10.20 -12.44 10.19
N LEU A 120 -9.10 -12.96 9.67
CA LEU A 120 -8.73 -14.36 9.82
C LEU A 120 -7.80 -14.52 11.01
N CYS A 121 -8.41 -14.68 12.20
CA CYS A 121 -7.74 -14.62 13.49
C CYS A 121 -7.55 -15.99 14.16
N ASP A 122 -7.49 -17.09 13.42
CA ASP A 122 -7.21 -18.38 14.04
C ASP A 122 -5.74 -18.46 14.47
N PRO A 123 -5.44 -18.51 15.79
CA PRO A 123 -4.07 -18.60 16.30
C PRO A 123 -3.34 -19.87 15.83
N ASN A 124 -4.06 -20.91 15.40
CA ASN A 124 -3.46 -22.10 14.81
C ASN A 124 -3.06 -21.93 13.35
N VAL A 125 -3.59 -20.91 12.68
CA VAL A 125 -3.36 -20.62 11.25
C VAL A 125 -2.37 -19.47 11.08
N VAL A 126 -2.32 -18.53 12.03
CA VAL A 126 -1.37 -17.41 12.03
C VAL A 126 0.00 -17.88 12.50
N LEU A 127 0.76 -18.48 11.62
CA LEU A 127 2.16 -18.81 11.85
C LEU A 127 3.03 -17.70 11.30
N MET A 128 3.13 -16.60 12.04
CA MET A 128 4.13 -15.58 11.75
C MET A 128 5.52 -16.20 11.79
N ASN A 129 6.38 -15.82 10.86
CA ASN A 129 7.78 -16.25 10.74
C ASN A 129 8.00 -17.72 10.34
N LYS A 130 6.98 -18.46 9.90
CA LYS A 130 7.17 -19.81 9.39
C LYS A 130 6.94 -19.88 7.89
N PRO A 131 7.83 -20.61 7.15
CA PRO A 131 7.72 -20.73 5.70
C PRO A 131 6.51 -21.58 5.26
N ILE A 132 5.99 -22.42 6.16
CA ILE A 132 4.81 -23.23 5.88
C ILE A 132 3.61 -22.58 6.52
N LYS A 133 2.78 -21.95 5.70
CA LYS A 133 1.48 -21.44 6.12
C LYS A 133 0.45 -22.57 6.15
N LYS A 134 -0.34 -22.63 7.22
CA LYS A 134 -1.44 -23.59 7.27
C LYS A 134 -2.55 -23.15 6.30
N CYS A 135 -3.19 -24.12 5.68
CA CYS A 135 -4.36 -23.89 4.86
C CYS A 135 -5.62 -23.84 5.74
N LEU A 136 -6.49 -22.88 5.46
CA LEU A 136 -7.83 -22.80 5.98
C LEU A 136 -8.78 -23.29 4.88
N TYR A 137 -9.57 -24.33 5.16
CA TYR A 137 -10.49 -24.92 4.17
C TYR A 137 -9.82 -25.24 2.81
N GLY A 138 -8.60 -25.77 2.84
CA GLY A 138 -7.86 -26.18 1.65
C GLY A 138 -7.13 -25.06 0.90
N ASN A 139 -7.22 -23.81 1.35
CA ASN A 139 -6.56 -22.66 0.74
C ASN A 139 -5.74 -21.86 1.76
N ILE A 140 -4.74 -21.11 1.29
CA ILE A 140 -3.99 -20.19 2.16
C ILE A 140 -4.87 -18.99 2.54
N ASN A 141 -4.54 -18.31 3.64
CA ASN A 141 -5.36 -17.22 4.19
C ASN A 141 -5.64 -16.11 3.19
N SER A 142 -4.64 -15.68 2.46
CA SER A 142 -4.77 -14.62 1.45
C SER A 142 -5.83 -14.95 0.39
N TYR A 143 -6.00 -16.22 -0.01
CA TYR A 143 -7.08 -16.61 -0.92
C TYR A 143 -8.46 -16.17 -0.41
N HIS A 144 -8.75 -16.40 0.87
CA HIS A 144 -10.05 -16.04 1.45
C HIS A 144 -10.24 -14.51 1.50
N LEU A 145 -9.18 -13.76 1.86
CA LEU A 145 -9.22 -12.31 1.92
C LEU A 145 -9.46 -11.70 0.53
N TYR A 146 -8.72 -12.14 -0.49
CA TYR A 146 -8.88 -11.65 -1.85
C TYR A 146 -10.23 -12.05 -2.45
N ASN A 147 -10.74 -13.25 -2.16
CA ASN A 147 -12.06 -13.68 -2.59
C ASN A 147 -13.18 -12.84 -1.95
N TYR A 148 -13.09 -12.55 -0.66
CA TYR A 148 -14.02 -11.64 0.00
C TYR A 148 -13.93 -10.21 -0.57
N GLY A 149 -12.72 -9.71 -0.78
CA GLY A 149 -12.48 -8.42 -1.42
C GLY A 149 -13.10 -8.35 -2.82
N LYS A 150 -13.04 -9.44 -3.61
CA LYS A 150 -13.69 -9.52 -4.92
C LYS A 150 -15.21 -9.44 -4.80
N GLN A 151 -15.81 -10.19 -3.86
CA GLN A 151 -17.25 -10.14 -3.61
C GLN A 151 -17.70 -8.73 -3.22
N PHE A 152 -16.97 -8.08 -2.31
CA PHE A 152 -17.22 -6.70 -1.92
C PHE A 152 -17.16 -5.76 -3.13
N TRP A 153 -16.11 -5.87 -3.96
CA TRP A 153 -15.92 -5.01 -5.14
C TRP A 153 -17.03 -5.16 -6.16
N THR A 154 -17.49 -6.38 -6.38
CA THR A 154 -18.60 -6.70 -7.28
C THR A 154 -19.93 -6.22 -6.72
N LYS A 155 -20.18 -6.42 -5.43
CA LYS A 155 -21.43 -6.03 -4.75
C LYS A 155 -21.66 -4.52 -4.83
N TYR A 156 -20.59 -3.74 -4.62
CA TYR A 156 -20.65 -2.28 -4.58
C TYR A 156 -20.12 -1.64 -5.87
N LYS A 157 -20.32 -2.29 -7.04
CA LYS A 157 -19.78 -1.82 -8.32
C LYS A 157 -20.14 -0.37 -8.65
N ASP A 158 -21.33 0.07 -8.28
CA ASP A 158 -21.87 1.39 -8.60
C ASP A 158 -21.68 2.43 -7.47
N ASN A 159 -21.05 2.04 -6.35
CA ASN A 159 -20.82 2.90 -5.21
C ASN A 159 -19.37 3.41 -5.16
N ARG A 160 -19.17 4.59 -4.56
CA ARG A 160 -17.84 4.96 -4.06
C ARG A 160 -17.44 3.94 -3.00
N LYS A 161 -16.26 3.36 -3.13
CA LYS A 161 -15.84 2.27 -2.25
C LYS A 161 -14.35 2.30 -1.99
N PHE A 162 -13.99 1.85 -0.81
CA PHE A 162 -12.61 1.67 -0.37
C PHE A 162 -12.43 0.26 0.18
N SER A 163 -11.34 -0.39 -0.18
CA SER A 163 -10.97 -1.67 0.40
C SER A 163 -9.48 -1.71 0.69
N ALA A 164 -9.12 -2.16 1.89
CA ALA A 164 -7.77 -2.53 2.25
C ALA A 164 -7.70 -4.05 2.49
N LEU A 165 -6.88 -4.72 1.70
CA LEU A 165 -6.55 -6.14 1.86
C LEU A 165 -5.14 -6.22 2.44
N VAL A 166 -5.03 -6.68 3.67
CA VAL A 166 -3.79 -6.69 4.47
C VAL A 166 -3.37 -8.13 4.71
N THR A 167 -2.20 -8.52 4.19
CA THR A 167 -1.68 -9.88 4.29
C THR A 167 -0.25 -9.92 4.82
N ASN A 168 0.06 -11.00 5.55
CA ASN A 168 1.39 -11.28 6.10
C ASN A 168 2.23 -12.23 5.23
N ASP A 169 1.91 -12.37 3.96
CA ASP A 169 2.54 -13.37 3.10
C ASP A 169 4.04 -13.17 2.88
N GLY A 170 4.53 -11.94 3.03
CA GLY A 170 5.95 -11.63 2.96
C GLY A 170 6.71 -11.81 4.27
N HIS A 171 6.01 -11.97 5.41
CA HIS A 171 6.63 -12.04 6.73
C HIS A 171 7.03 -13.48 7.10
N GLU A 172 8.04 -14.02 6.40
CA GLU A 172 8.55 -15.37 6.64
C GLU A 172 10.06 -15.46 6.38
N SER A 173 10.69 -16.55 6.88
CA SER A 173 12.14 -16.63 6.99
C SER A 173 12.86 -17.09 5.73
N THR A 174 12.17 -17.66 4.74
CA THR A 174 12.82 -18.24 3.55
C THR A 174 12.77 -17.32 2.34
N LEU A 175 11.92 -16.28 2.35
CA LEU A 175 11.61 -15.38 1.22
C LEU A 175 10.96 -16.11 0.03
N GLU A 176 10.47 -17.33 0.26
CA GLU A 176 9.94 -18.19 -0.79
C GLU A 176 8.41 -18.35 -0.72
N ALA A 177 7.80 -18.08 0.45
CA ALA A 177 6.35 -18.30 0.62
C ALA A 177 5.51 -17.29 -0.14
N LEU A 178 6.02 -16.08 -0.36
CA LEU A 178 5.32 -15.03 -1.11
C LEU A 178 4.90 -15.48 -2.52
N LYS A 179 5.67 -16.36 -3.18
CA LYS A 179 5.34 -16.86 -4.52
C LYS A 179 4.00 -17.60 -4.60
N TYR A 180 3.53 -18.18 -3.48
CA TYR A 180 2.25 -18.90 -3.45
C TYR A 180 1.04 -17.96 -3.50
N THR A 181 1.23 -16.67 -3.27
CA THR A 181 0.19 -15.65 -3.36
C THR A 181 0.12 -14.97 -4.73
N ASP A 182 1.12 -15.18 -5.58
CA ASP A 182 1.20 -14.53 -6.90
C ASP A 182 -0.03 -14.82 -7.76
N ASP A 183 -0.44 -16.09 -7.87
CA ASP A 183 -1.63 -16.46 -8.62
C ASP A 183 -2.93 -15.86 -8.04
N ILE A 184 -3.00 -15.75 -6.73
CA ILE A 184 -4.18 -15.23 -6.03
C ILE A 184 -4.34 -13.74 -6.36
N ILE A 185 -3.27 -12.95 -6.21
CA ILE A 185 -3.27 -11.51 -6.48
C ILE A 185 -3.51 -11.25 -7.97
N TYR A 186 -2.80 -11.99 -8.84
CA TYR A 186 -2.94 -11.87 -10.29
C TYR A 186 -4.37 -12.14 -10.73
N ASN A 187 -4.98 -13.25 -10.29
CA ASN A 187 -6.34 -13.61 -10.64
C ASN A 187 -7.37 -12.63 -10.10
N TYR A 188 -7.13 -12.08 -8.90
CA TYR A 188 -7.96 -11.03 -8.33
C TYR A 188 -7.94 -9.78 -9.21
N LEU A 189 -6.76 -9.24 -9.52
CA LEU A 189 -6.61 -8.03 -10.33
C LEU A 189 -7.14 -8.23 -11.75
N THR A 190 -6.79 -9.34 -12.40
CA THR A 190 -7.27 -9.67 -13.76
C THR A 190 -8.79 -9.81 -13.80
N SER A 191 -9.36 -10.50 -12.82
CA SER A 191 -10.82 -10.67 -12.74
C SER A 191 -11.57 -9.34 -12.59
N LEU A 192 -11.03 -8.38 -11.81
CA LEU A 192 -11.63 -7.05 -11.68
C LEU A 192 -11.44 -6.22 -12.94
N TYR A 193 -10.28 -6.35 -13.58
CA TYR A 193 -9.96 -5.67 -14.82
C TYR A 193 -10.88 -6.14 -15.96
N ASP A 194 -10.99 -7.46 -16.17
CA ASP A 194 -11.82 -8.06 -17.24
C ASP A 194 -13.31 -7.73 -17.09
N GLN A 195 -13.77 -7.56 -15.84
CA GLN A 195 -15.14 -7.12 -15.53
C GLN A 195 -15.30 -5.58 -15.58
N ASN A 196 -14.27 -4.84 -16.01
CA ASN A 196 -14.27 -3.37 -16.05
C ASN A 196 -14.55 -2.71 -14.69
N LEU A 197 -14.24 -3.39 -13.59
CA LEU A 197 -14.45 -2.89 -12.22
C LEU A 197 -13.31 -1.99 -11.72
N LEU A 198 -12.19 -1.93 -12.46
CA LEU A 198 -11.06 -1.05 -12.15
C LEU A 198 -11.13 0.31 -12.85
N LYS A 199 -12.11 0.56 -13.73
CA LYS A 199 -12.21 1.79 -14.53
C LYS A 199 -12.22 3.10 -13.73
N ASP A 200 -12.73 3.06 -12.50
CA ASP A 200 -12.83 4.21 -11.59
C ASP A 200 -12.04 3.95 -10.29
N THR A 201 -11.01 3.12 -10.38
CA THR A 201 -10.27 2.64 -9.22
C THR A 201 -8.79 2.92 -9.33
N THR A 202 -8.22 3.55 -8.31
CA THR A 202 -6.78 3.53 -8.08
C THR A 202 -6.42 2.31 -7.24
N VAL A 203 -5.49 1.48 -7.72
CA VAL A 203 -4.94 0.35 -6.97
C VAL A 203 -3.58 0.76 -6.42
N LEU A 204 -3.41 0.67 -5.11
CA LEU A 204 -2.19 0.95 -4.37
C LEU A 204 -1.68 -0.37 -3.79
N MET A 205 -0.63 -0.94 -4.37
CA MET A 205 0.04 -2.13 -3.85
C MET A 205 1.27 -1.70 -3.07
N VAL A 206 1.28 -1.94 -1.76
CA VAL A 206 2.26 -1.36 -0.84
C VAL A 206 2.74 -2.36 0.20
N SER A 207 3.97 -2.18 0.66
CA SER A 207 4.50 -2.77 1.89
C SER A 207 5.02 -1.67 2.81
N ASP A 208 5.06 -1.94 4.09
CA ASP A 208 5.54 -1.01 5.12
C ASP A 208 7.07 -0.99 5.25
N HIS A 209 7.71 -2.17 5.14
CA HIS A 209 9.15 -2.36 5.08
C HIS A 209 9.47 -3.59 4.21
N GLY A 210 10.71 -3.81 3.88
CA GLY A 210 11.17 -5.04 3.26
C GLY A 210 11.52 -6.10 4.31
N THR A 211 12.11 -7.20 3.88
CA THR A 211 12.50 -8.28 4.78
C THR A 211 13.57 -7.84 5.76
N VAL A 212 13.33 -8.07 7.04
CA VAL A 212 14.23 -7.77 8.16
C VAL A 212 14.54 -9.02 9.00
N LEU A 213 14.77 -10.14 8.34
CA LEU A 213 15.12 -11.38 9.03
C LEU A 213 16.48 -11.24 9.74
N PRO A 214 16.53 -11.46 11.05
CA PRO A 214 17.72 -11.13 11.84
C PRO A 214 19.02 -11.74 11.30
N SER A 215 19.02 -13.00 10.92
CA SER A 215 20.24 -13.69 10.49
C SER A 215 20.75 -13.22 9.11
N ILE A 216 19.86 -12.99 8.15
CA ILE A 216 20.23 -12.57 6.78
C ILE A 216 20.43 -11.06 6.71
N TYR A 217 19.63 -10.29 7.44
CA TYR A 217 19.69 -8.83 7.45
C TYR A 217 21.07 -8.30 7.85
N PHE A 218 21.72 -8.94 8.83
CA PHE A 218 23.04 -8.54 9.30
C PHE A 218 24.21 -9.07 8.46
N LEU A 219 23.95 -10.01 7.55
CA LEU A 219 24.99 -10.68 6.78
C LEU A 219 25.45 -9.91 5.54
N SER A 220 24.63 -8.99 5.01
CA SER A 220 25.05 -8.23 3.83
C SER A 220 24.33 -6.89 3.69
N ASP A 221 25.03 -5.91 3.12
CA ASP A 221 24.46 -4.60 2.73
C ASP A 221 23.27 -4.72 1.78
N PHE A 222 23.23 -5.78 0.99
CA PHE A 222 22.12 -6.05 0.06
C PHE A 222 20.80 -6.25 0.82
N PHE A 223 20.79 -7.12 1.82
CA PHE A 223 19.57 -7.36 2.61
C PHE A 223 19.19 -6.17 3.49
N GLN A 224 20.18 -5.40 3.98
CA GLN A 224 19.89 -4.14 4.67
C GLN A 224 19.19 -3.12 3.75
N LYS A 225 19.59 -3.06 2.48
CA LYS A 225 18.92 -2.22 1.47
C LYS A 225 17.53 -2.74 1.16
N GLU A 226 17.38 -4.04 0.94
CA GLU A 226 16.06 -4.64 0.70
C GLU A 226 15.10 -4.39 1.87
N GLY A 227 15.55 -4.51 3.11
CA GLY A 227 14.74 -4.22 4.30
C GLY A 227 14.19 -2.79 4.36
N ARG A 228 14.90 -1.84 3.73
CA ARG A 228 14.57 -0.41 3.76
C ARG A 228 13.84 0.09 2.51
N LEU A 229 13.79 -0.71 1.45
CA LEU A 229 13.16 -0.38 0.16
C LEU A 229 11.93 -1.26 -0.06
N PRO A 230 10.83 -1.02 0.68
CA PRO A 230 9.60 -1.75 0.46
C PRO A 230 9.04 -1.50 -0.94
N MET A 231 8.08 -2.31 -1.34
CA MET A 231 7.40 -2.12 -2.61
C MET A 231 6.34 -1.02 -2.51
N LEU A 232 6.22 -0.23 -3.57
CA LEU A 232 5.07 0.61 -3.86
C LEU A 232 4.82 0.62 -5.37
N PHE A 233 3.65 0.11 -5.75
CA PHE A 233 3.13 0.13 -7.12
C PHE A 233 1.77 0.80 -7.11
N ILE A 234 1.51 1.66 -8.10
CA ILE A 234 0.24 2.37 -8.23
C ILE A 234 -0.28 2.13 -9.64
N LEU A 235 -1.53 1.68 -9.75
CA LEU A 235 -2.28 1.63 -11.01
C LEU A 235 -3.41 2.65 -10.95
N VAL A 236 -3.47 3.53 -11.93
CA VAL A 236 -4.52 4.55 -12.06
C VAL A 236 -5.21 4.42 -13.42
N ASN A 237 -6.47 4.86 -13.48
CA ASN A 237 -7.13 5.11 -14.74
C ASN A 237 -7.14 6.62 -15.01
N ASP A 238 -6.65 7.04 -16.18
CA ASP A 238 -6.44 8.45 -16.53
C ASP A 238 -7.76 9.23 -16.72
N ARG A 239 -8.84 8.59 -17.12
CA ARG A 239 -10.11 9.26 -17.45
C ARG A 239 -10.80 9.93 -16.28
N LYS A 240 -10.57 9.43 -15.05
CA LYS A 240 -11.28 9.93 -13.87
C LYS A 240 -10.40 10.24 -12.66
N ASN A 241 -9.24 9.60 -12.57
CA ASN A 241 -8.38 9.68 -11.39
C ASN A 241 -7.16 10.59 -11.57
N MET A 242 -6.89 11.02 -12.81
CA MET A 242 -5.88 12.01 -13.12
C MET A 242 -6.52 13.07 -14.02
N SER A 243 -6.89 14.19 -13.43
CA SER A 243 -7.59 15.26 -14.13
C SER A 243 -6.72 16.05 -15.09
N TYR A 244 -5.39 15.87 -15.08
CA TYR A 244 -4.50 16.69 -15.90
C TYR A 244 -3.16 16.02 -16.21
N TYR A 245 -2.59 16.43 -17.34
CA TYR A 245 -1.25 16.14 -17.81
C TYR A 245 -0.16 16.33 -16.74
N ASP A 246 -0.35 17.33 -15.87
CA ASP A 246 0.59 17.63 -14.79
C ASP A 246 0.67 16.53 -13.72
N GLN A 247 -0.47 15.95 -13.31
CA GLN A 247 -0.48 14.88 -12.31
C GLN A 247 0.21 13.61 -12.82
N TYR A 248 -0.02 13.26 -14.10
CA TYR A 248 0.68 12.15 -14.74
C TYR A 248 2.18 12.39 -14.78
N TYR A 249 2.60 13.59 -15.18
CA TYR A 249 4.01 13.96 -15.22
C TYR A 249 4.63 13.94 -13.82
N HIS A 250 3.94 14.47 -12.82
CA HIS A 250 4.42 14.48 -11.43
C HIS A 250 4.62 13.07 -10.89
N ILE A 251 3.62 12.19 -10.98
CA ILE A 251 3.73 10.83 -10.47
C ILE A 251 4.84 10.05 -11.20
N GLN A 252 5.01 10.28 -12.51
CA GLN A 252 6.09 9.68 -13.28
C GLN A 252 7.47 10.13 -12.78
N LYS A 253 7.66 11.42 -12.50
CA LYS A 253 8.91 11.96 -11.94
C LYS A 253 9.17 11.46 -10.53
N ASN A 254 8.12 11.37 -9.72
CA ASN A 254 8.22 10.96 -8.32
C ASN A 254 8.66 9.50 -8.15
N GLN A 255 8.57 8.64 -9.16
CA GLN A 255 9.10 7.27 -9.13
C GLN A 255 10.60 7.22 -8.73
N GLN A 256 11.38 8.26 -9.09
CA GLN A 256 12.81 8.37 -8.81
C GLN A 256 13.13 9.30 -7.61
N THR A 257 12.10 9.83 -6.96
CA THR A 257 12.26 10.72 -5.82
C THR A 257 12.20 9.94 -4.51
N PHE A 258 12.98 10.38 -3.51
CA PHE A 258 12.89 9.84 -2.15
C PHE A 258 11.50 10.13 -1.59
N ILE A 259 10.76 9.09 -1.25
CA ILE A 259 9.41 9.15 -0.68
C ILE A 259 9.28 8.16 0.48
N THR A 260 8.29 8.39 1.34
CA THR A 260 8.00 7.61 2.55
C THR A 260 6.51 7.27 2.66
N GLY A 261 6.12 6.55 3.70
CA GLY A 261 4.72 6.27 4.02
C GLY A 261 3.85 7.53 4.22
N TYR A 262 4.44 8.67 4.60
CA TYR A 262 3.71 9.94 4.70
C TYR A 262 3.23 10.43 3.33
N ASP A 263 4.03 10.25 2.30
CA ASP A 263 3.66 10.60 0.92
C ASP A 263 2.55 9.69 0.40
N PHE A 264 2.61 8.40 0.76
CA PHE A 264 1.55 7.43 0.49
C PHE A 264 0.22 7.85 1.15
N TYR A 265 0.24 8.20 2.45
CA TYR A 265 -0.93 8.68 3.18
C TYR A 265 -1.54 9.94 2.53
N ASN A 266 -0.70 10.92 2.20
CA ASN A 266 -1.12 12.14 1.54
C ASN A 266 -1.68 11.89 0.12
N THR A 267 -1.21 10.85 -0.55
CA THR A 267 -1.77 10.42 -1.84
C THR A 267 -3.19 9.89 -1.70
N ILE A 268 -3.49 9.14 -0.63
CA ILE A 268 -4.86 8.68 -0.34
C ILE A 268 -5.77 9.89 -0.05
N GLY A 269 -5.29 10.84 0.75
CA GLY A 269 -6.02 12.10 1.01
C GLY A 269 -6.33 12.87 -0.27
N HIS A 270 -5.35 12.98 -1.18
CA HIS A 270 -5.54 13.63 -2.48
C HIS A 270 -6.57 12.89 -3.35
N LEU A 271 -6.52 11.55 -3.40
CA LEU A 271 -7.52 10.75 -4.12
C LEU A 271 -8.94 10.93 -3.54
N LEU A 272 -9.05 11.18 -2.26
CA LEU A 272 -10.33 11.35 -1.57
C LEU A 272 -10.94 12.75 -1.85
N TYR A 273 -10.13 13.80 -1.75
CA TYR A 273 -10.59 15.20 -1.80
C TYR A 273 -10.37 15.85 -3.17
N GLY A 274 -9.61 15.24 -4.08
CA GLY A 274 -9.28 15.83 -5.38
C GLY A 274 -8.57 17.17 -5.25
N ASP A 275 -8.95 18.14 -6.08
CA ASP A 275 -8.33 19.49 -6.07
C ASP A 275 -8.47 20.21 -4.72
N LYS A 276 -9.53 19.94 -3.96
CA LYS A 276 -9.74 20.50 -2.61
C LYS A 276 -8.67 20.06 -1.61
N TYR A 277 -7.92 19.01 -1.91
CA TYR A 277 -6.82 18.56 -1.05
C TYR A 277 -5.75 19.65 -0.84
N LYS A 278 -5.54 20.52 -1.82
CA LYS A 278 -4.58 21.63 -1.74
C LYS A 278 -4.95 22.64 -0.65
N ASP A 279 -6.26 22.84 -0.45
CA ASP A 279 -6.82 23.81 0.49
C ASP A 279 -6.87 23.29 1.94
N ILE A 280 -6.59 21.99 2.12
CA ILE A 280 -6.52 21.40 3.45
C ILE A 280 -5.25 21.90 4.14
N GLU A 281 -5.43 22.67 5.22
CA GLU A 281 -4.33 23.17 6.01
C GLU A 281 -3.52 22.05 6.67
N ASN A 282 -2.20 22.21 6.66
CA ASN A 282 -1.28 21.36 7.42
C ASN A 282 -1.34 21.79 8.90
N LYS A 283 -2.29 21.27 9.65
CA LYS A 283 -2.36 21.53 11.08
C LYS A 283 -1.37 20.65 11.83
N THR A 284 -0.23 21.21 12.20
CA THR A 284 0.88 20.49 12.84
C THR A 284 0.56 19.92 14.22
N ASN A 285 -0.51 20.40 14.86
CA ASN A 285 -0.90 20.01 16.22
C ASN A 285 -2.26 19.30 16.32
N GLU A 286 -3.02 19.22 15.24
CA GLU A 286 -4.31 18.54 15.23
C GLU A 286 -4.17 17.18 14.54
N HIS A 287 -4.56 16.12 15.25
CA HIS A 287 -4.52 14.74 14.75
C HIS A 287 -5.66 14.41 13.79
N ASP A 288 -6.54 15.36 13.53
CA ASP A 288 -7.78 15.23 12.79
C ASP A 288 -7.71 15.80 11.37
N THR A 289 -6.62 15.57 10.64
CA THR A 289 -6.56 16.02 9.25
C THR A 289 -6.22 14.87 8.30
N PRO A 290 -6.83 14.81 7.10
CA PRO A 290 -6.49 13.84 6.09
C PRO A 290 -5.14 14.13 5.41
N LYS A 291 -4.33 15.03 5.98
CA LYS A 291 -3.05 15.47 5.44
C LYS A 291 -1.98 15.47 6.51
N SER A 292 -0.92 14.68 6.28
CA SER A 292 0.26 14.70 7.13
C SER A 292 1.18 15.86 6.77
N PRO A 293 1.73 16.60 7.76
CA PRO A 293 2.68 17.66 7.50
C PRO A 293 4.04 17.19 7.02
N PHE A 294 4.31 15.86 7.10
CA PHE A 294 5.61 15.26 6.79
C PHE A 294 5.71 14.68 5.38
N GLY A 295 4.61 14.67 4.62
CA GLY A 295 4.54 14.09 3.28
C GLY A 295 3.97 15.06 2.25
N GLU A 296 4.00 14.61 0.99
CA GLU A 296 3.35 15.25 -0.14
C GLU A 296 2.66 14.21 -1.00
N SER A 297 1.52 14.56 -1.61
CA SER A 297 0.86 13.66 -2.54
C SER A 297 1.76 13.32 -3.74
N LEU A 298 1.77 12.07 -4.15
CA LEU A 298 2.53 11.61 -5.32
C LEU A 298 1.99 12.19 -6.64
N PHE A 299 0.78 12.75 -6.63
CA PHE A 299 0.22 13.48 -7.78
C PHE A 299 0.69 14.93 -7.86
N ASN A 300 1.37 15.43 -6.83
CA ASN A 300 2.00 16.75 -6.84
C ASN A 300 3.49 16.62 -7.17
N TYR A 301 4.08 17.70 -7.67
CA TYR A 301 5.54 17.72 -7.88
C TYR A 301 6.27 17.70 -6.54
N ILE A 302 7.09 16.66 -6.35
CA ILE A 302 7.98 16.54 -5.20
C ILE A 302 9.38 16.93 -5.64
N ASN A 303 9.89 18.06 -5.13
CA ASN A 303 11.24 18.50 -5.45
C ASN A 303 12.29 17.56 -4.82
N PRO A 304 13.03 16.79 -5.63
CA PRO A 304 13.99 15.80 -5.12
C PRO A 304 15.15 16.44 -4.34
N MET A 305 15.50 17.70 -4.65
CA MET A 305 16.57 18.42 -3.95
C MET A 305 16.21 18.81 -2.51
N LYS A 306 14.91 18.92 -2.23
CA LYS A 306 14.39 19.21 -0.89
C LYS A 306 14.12 17.94 -0.08
N ARG A 307 14.18 16.77 -0.69
CA ARG A 307 13.92 15.47 -0.06
C ARG A 307 15.22 14.84 0.43
N ASN A 308 15.48 15.03 1.71
CA ASN A 308 16.64 14.44 2.38
C ASN A 308 16.19 13.59 3.57
N PRO A 309 16.64 12.34 3.71
CA PRO A 309 16.33 11.50 4.87
C PRO A 309 16.62 12.18 6.22
N LYS A 310 17.62 13.06 6.27
CA LYS A 310 17.98 13.85 7.47
C LYS A 310 16.90 14.82 7.92
N ASN A 311 15.95 15.19 7.04
CA ASN A 311 14.84 16.08 7.39
C ASN A 311 13.75 15.37 8.20
N TYR A 312 13.81 14.05 8.28
CA TYR A 312 12.86 13.23 9.03
C TYR A 312 13.47 12.86 10.38
N GLN A 313 13.09 13.58 11.44
CA GLN A 313 13.48 13.24 12.80
C GLN A 313 13.05 11.80 13.12
N ASN A 314 13.97 11.03 13.72
CA ASN A 314 13.74 9.64 14.12
C ASN A 314 13.52 8.63 12.97
N MET A 315 13.92 8.93 11.75
CA MET A 315 13.97 7.92 10.70
C MET A 315 15.16 6.97 10.95
N ASP A 316 14.87 5.69 11.22
CA ASP A 316 15.92 4.69 11.52
C ASP A 316 16.64 4.18 10.26
N THR A 317 16.07 4.44 9.11
CA THR A 317 16.43 3.73 7.89
C THR A 317 16.82 4.66 6.76
N HIS A 318 17.99 5.27 6.81
CA HIS A 318 18.55 5.90 5.62
C HIS A 318 19.71 5.07 5.05
N ILE A 319 19.67 4.86 3.74
CA ILE A 319 20.67 4.07 3.01
C ILE A 319 21.82 4.96 2.50
N CYS A 320 21.58 6.24 2.40
CA CYS A 320 22.58 7.19 1.93
C CYS A 320 23.53 7.57 3.05
N LYS A 321 24.74 7.01 3.05
CA LYS A 321 25.90 7.57 3.71
C LYS A 321 26.70 8.38 2.70
#